data_549383fcbb2e8be89a991fd73d535580
#
_entry.id   549383fcbb2e8be89a991fd73d535580
#
_cell.length_a   1.000
_cell.length_b   1.000
_cell.length_c   1.000
_cell.angle_alpha   90.00
_cell.angle_beta   90.00
_cell.angle_gamma   90.00
#
_symmetry.space_group_name_H-M   'P 1'
#
loop_
_entity.id
_entity.type
_entity.pdbx_description
1 polymer ?
#
loop_
_entity_poly.entity_id
_entity_poly.type
_entity_poly.pdbx_seq_one_letter_code
_entity_poly.pdbx_strand_id
1 'polypeptide(L)'
;MKIRLADYVADFLVKHGVTDVFSVVGGGAMHLNDALGHNENLKVTYNHHEQACAIAAEAYARLDNRIAAVCVTTGPGGTNALTGVVGGWLDSIPMFIISGQVRYDTTARFALKEAGAIVRAMGDQEYDIVKSVTPMTKYAKMIEDPKTIRYDLEKAWHLATTGRPGPVWIDIPVNYQGSFIETNDLEGYDSAEDDAKLPPAVSDDIIQTVIEKIKNAKRPVFHAGYGIRLSKGYDIFRRVIEKLNIPIVTYWNAVDLIEDEHPLYCGRAGNMGDRPGNWAIQNADLILAVGTRISIRQVGYNWKTWARAAEVIMVDIDPGEMKKPTLHVDMPIWADAKDFLTKLDEAINDKVFTGEDWLRVCQKWKHNYPVVLSRQWEENGETANVYAFVRYLSSQLPENSLTAVSNGACCVVGNQAYVIQKGSRMANNSAIASMGYGLPAGIGTCIGGGRRETICLEGDGSIMMNLQELQTIITNNLPIKIFLINNNGYHSIRITQTNLFGYHTKVGIGPESGDISFPNFKKIAEAFGYRYYGAHSNAEMKAVVDQVLRLQGAVFTEIFTDTKQVWEPKSSTKRLEDGTLVSPPLEDLAPFLPREELKRIMMIPLMDEE
;
A
#
# COMPACT_ATOMS: atom_id res chain seq x y z
N MET A 1 -1.49 -12.35 -39.83
CA MET A 1 -0.85 -11.04 -40.11
C MET A 1 0.55 -11.07 -39.52
N LYS A 2 1.53 -10.71 -40.37
CA LYS A 2 2.94 -10.69 -39.93
C LYS A 2 3.25 -9.41 -39.19
N ILE A 3 3.75 -9.50 -37.95
CA ILE A 3 4.07 -8.37 -37.07
C ILE A 3 5.37 -8.64 -36.32
N ARG A 4 6.13 -7.60 -35.96
CA ARG A 4 7.28 -7.72 -35.04
C ARG A 4 6.77 -8.06 -33.65
N LEU A 5 7.40 -9.03 -32.96
CA LEU A 5 6.94 -9.47 -31.63
C LEU A 5 6.85 -8.33 -30.62
N ALA A 6 7.80 -7.39 -30.62
CA ALA A 6 7.75 -6.24 -29.72
C ALA A 6 6.52 -5.34 -29.97
N ASP A 7 6.13 -5.13 -31.25
CA ASP A 7 4.91 -4.37 -31.58
C ASP A 7 3.65 -5.14 -31.16
N TYR A 8 3.64 -6.47 -31.31
CA TYR A 8 2.56 -7.31 -30.79
C TYR A 8 2.37 -7.17 -29.28
N VAL A 9 3.47 -7.10 -28.52
CA VAL A 9 3.43 -6.85 -27.06
C VAL A 9 2.82 -5.49 -26.75
N ALA A 10 3.23 -4.42 -27.48
CA ALA A 10 2.65 -3.08 -27.28
C ALA A 10 1.14 -3.07 -27.60
N ASP A 11 0.73 -3.67 -28.70
CA ASP A 11 -0.68 -3.78 -29.10
C ASP A 11 -1.50 -4.61 -28.10
N PHE A 12 -0.90 -5.68 -27.55
CA PHE A 12 -1.53 -6.48 -26.49
C PHE A 12 -1.84 -5.63 -25.27
N LEU A 13 -0.89 -4.82 -24.80
CA LEU A 13 -1.09 -3.94 -23.66
C LEU A 13 -2.22 -2.93 -23.91
N VAL A 14 -2.21 -2.27 -25.07
CA VAL A 14 -3.27 -1.33 -25.48
C VAL A 14 -4.64 -2.00 -25.54
N LYS A 15 -4.73 -3.20 -26.14
CA LYS A 15 -5.97 -3.98 -26.22
C LYS A 15 -6.55 -4.28 -24.83
N HIS A 16 -5.71 -4.41 -23.81
CA HIS A 16 -6.12 -4.67 -22.43
C HIS A 16 -6.29 -3.39 -21.60
N GLY A 17 -6.29 -2.21 -22.23
CA GLY A 17 -6.59 -0.94 -21.57
C GLY A 17 -5.41 -0.30 -20.86
N VAL A 18 -4.19 -0.77 -21.07
CA VAL A 18 -2.97 -0.10 -20.60
C VAL A 18 -2.76 1.18 -21.40
N THR A 19 -2.58 2.30 -20.71
CA THR A 19 -2.34 3.62 -21.31
C THR A 19 -0.97 4.18 -20.94
N ASP A 20 -0.40 3.71 -19.83
CA ASP A 20 0.83 4.25 -19.27
C ASP A 20 1.87 3.14 -19.04
N VAL A 21 3.13 3.47 -19.30
CA VAL A 21 4.29 2.58 -19.12
C VAL A 21 5.35 3.32 -18.33
N PHE A 22 5.94 2.69 -17.34
CA PHE A 22 7.12 3.20 -16.62
C PHE A 22 8.36 2.42 -17.06
N SER A 23 9.43 3.11 -17.44
CA SER A 23 10.59 2.46 -18.05
C SER A 23 11.91 3.14 -17.73
N VAL A 24 12.95 2.33 -17.68
CA VAL A 24 14.34 2.74 -17.89
C VAL A 24 14.87 1.98 -19.10
N VAL A 25 15.41 2.69 -20.06
CA VAL A 25 15.88 2.10 -21.34
C VAL A 25 17.14 1.28 -21.17
N GLY A 26 17.34 0.29 -22.05
CA GLY A 26 18.59 -0.48 -22.08
C GLY A 26 18.66 -1.42 -23.29
N GLY A 27 19.90 -1.85 -23.63
CA GLY A 27 20.17 -2.64 -24.84
C GLY A 27 19.41 -3.94 -24.94
N GLY A 28 19.21 -4.66 -23.82
CA GLY A 28 18.45 -5.91 -23.79
C GLY A 28 16.95 -5.75 -24.03
N ALA A 29 16.41 -4.52 -23.95
CA ALA A 29 15.01 -4.20 -24.19
C ALA A 29 14.79 -3.27 -25.40
N MET A 30 15.78 -3.15 -26.31
CA MET A 30 15.79 -2.11 -27.35
C MET A 30 14.56 -2.14 -28.26
N HIS A 31 14.09 -3.31 -28.66
CA HIS A 31 12.91 -3.41 -29.52
C HIS A 31 11.61 -3.19 -28.76
N LEU A 32 11.56 -3.56 -27.46
CA LEU A 32 10.43 -3.25 -26.59
C LEU A 32 10.34 -1.74 -26.34
N ASN A 33 11.47 -1.10 -26.02
CA ASN A 33 11.52 0.35 -25.84
C ASN A 33 11.06 1.11 -27.08
N ASP A 34 11.48 0.66 -28.28
CA ASP A 34 11.07 1.23 -29.55
C ASP A 34 9.54 1.04 -29.77
N ALA A 35 9.04 -0.18 -29.61
CA ALA A 35 7.62 -0.47 -29.81
C ALA A 35 6.71 0.28 -28.84
N LEU A 36 7.05 0.31 -27.55
CA LEU A 36 6.28 1.01 -26.51
C LEU A 36 6.32 2.53 -26.69
N GLY A 37 7.52 3.07 -27.02
CA GLY A 37 7.73 4.50 -27.18
C GLY A 37 7.08 5.12 -28.43
N HIS A 38 6.90 4.32 -29.48
CA HIS A 38 6.28 4.77 -30.74
C HIS A 38 4.80 4.36 -30.89
N ASN A 39 4.23 3.60 -29.96
CA ASN A 39 2.81 3.31 -29.99
C ASN A 39 2.00 4.53 -29.53
N GLU A 40 1.17 5.08 -30.43
CA GLU A 40 0.42 6.33 -30.21
C GLU A 40 -0.58 6.25 -29.04
N ASN A 41 -0.96 5.05 -28.62
CA ASN A 41 -1.92 4.81 -27.53
C ASN A 41 -1.24 4.60 -26.17
N LEU A 42 0.09 4.58 -26.12
CA LEU A 42 0.87 4.42 -24.90
C LEU A 42 1.63 5.69 -24.54
N LYS A 43 1.67 6.04 -23.28
CA LYS A 43 2.49 7.11 -22.74
C LYS A 43 3.59 6.52 -21.88
N VAL A 44 4.82 6.61 -22.33
CA VAL A 44 5.97 6.14 -21.57
C VAL A 44 6.51 7.25 -20.67
N THR A 45 6.57 6.99 -19.38
CA THR A 45 7.27 7.83 -18.40
C THR A 45 8.61 7.17 -18.12
N TYR A 46 9.69 7.87 -18.52
CA TYR A 46 11.05 7.42 -18.26
C TYR A 46 11.49 7.89 -16.87
N ASN A 47 11.71 6.93 -15.97
CA ASN A 47 12.27 7.12 -14.66
C ASN A 47 13.81 7.07 -14.70
N HIS A 48 14.45 7.39 -13.60
CA HIS A 48 15.91 7.32 -13.47
C HIS A 48 16.39 6.09 -12.70
N HIS A 49 15.47 5.25 -12.22
CA HIS A 49 15.76 3.98 -11.55
C HIS A 49 14.59 3.00 -11.72
N GLU A 50 14.89 1.72 -11.94
CA GLU A 50 13.88 0.69 -12.18
C GLU A 50 13.03 0.39 -10.93
N GLN A 51 13.57 0.56 -9.73
CA GLN A 51 12.79 0.53 -8.50
C GLN A 51 11.66 1.56 -8.55
N ALA A 52 11.95 2.75 -9.03
CA ALA A 52 10.95 3.81 -9.18
C ALA A 52 9.90 3.47 -10.22
N CYS A 53 10.27 2.82 -11.34
CA CYS A 53 9.30 2.32 -12.33
C CYS A 53 8.30 1.36 -11.69
N ALA A 54 8.78 0.37 -10.94
CA ALA A 54 7.94 -0.63 -10.32
C ALA A 54 7.05 -0.03 -9.22
N ILE A 55 7.58 0.87 -8.38
CA ILE A 55 6.80 1.57 -7.35
C ILE A 55 5.74 2.48 -7.97
N ALA A 56 6.08 3.21 -9.04
CA ALA A 56 5.11 4.08 -9.73
C ALA A 56 3.96 3.27 -10.34
N ALA A 57 4.25 2.14 -10.98
CA ALA A 57 3.23 1.24 -11.51
C ALA A 57 2.34 0.63 -10.41
N GLU A 58 2.94 0.27 -9.28
CA GLU A 58 2.22 -0.23 -8.11
C GLU A 58 1.26 0.84 -7.55
N ALA A 59 1.73 2.06 -7.33
CA ALA A 59 0.92 3.15 -6.82
C ALA A 59 -0.18 3.60 -7.82
N TYR A 60 0.10 3.55 -9.13
CA TYR A 60 -0.87 3.76 -10.18
C TYR A 60 -2.04 2.76 -10.06
N ALA A 61 -1.74 1.47 -9.92
CA ALA A 61 -2.75 0.42 -9.81
C ALA A 61 -3.54 0.48 -8.49
N ARG A 62 -2.99 1.01 -7.42
CA ARG A 62 -3.71 1.20 -6.15
C ARG A 62 -4.92 2.11 -6.27
N LEU A 63 -5.00 2.98 -7.24
CA LEU A 63 -6.12 3.92 -7.35
C LEU A 63 -7.43 3.21 -7.71
N ASP A 64 -7.40 2.35 -8.73
CA ASP A 64 -8.60 1.74 -9.30
C ASP A 64 -8.36 0.37 -9.98
N ASN A 65 -7.25 -0.28 -9.66
CA ASN A 65 -6.80 -1.56 -10.22
C ASN A 65 -6.48 -1.52 -11.73
N ARG A 66 -6.35 -0.34 -12.36
CA ARG A 66 -5.79 -0.25 -13.70
C ARG A 66 -4.31 -0.59 -13.66
N ILE A 67 -3.84 -1.29 -14.65
CA ILE A 67 -2.43 -1.65 -14.76
C ILE A 67 -1.71 -0.62 -15.62
N ALA A 68 -0.63 -0.05 -15.10
CA ALA A 68 0.43 0.52 -15.90
C ALA A 68 1.52 -0.56 -16.09
N ALA A 69 2.08 -0.67 -17.29
CA ALA A 69 3.14 -1.62 -17.54
C ALA A 69 4.49 -1.09 -17.04
N VAL A 70 5.37 -2.02 -16.68
CA VAL A 70 6.78 -1.72 -16.38
C VAL A 70 7.64 -2.38 -17.45
N CYS A 71 8.53 -1.62 -18.09
CA CYS A 71 9.50 -2.17 -19.03
C CYS A 71 10.93 -1.87 -18.56
N VAL A 72 11.71 -2.94 -18.34
CA VAL A 72 13.10 -2.85 -17.87
C VAL A 72 14.02 -3.70 -18.74
N THR A 73 15.32 -3.40 -18.69
CA THR A 73 16.32 -4.16 -19.47
C THR A 73 16.82 -5.40 -18.73
N THR A 74 17.74 -6.12 -19.36
CA THR A 74 18.37 -7.34 -18.80
C THR A 74 19.25 -7.03 -17.59
N GLY A 75 19.51 -8.04 -16.78
CA GLY A 75 20.44 -7.98 -15.63
C GLY A 75 19.98 -6.98 -14.58
N PRO A 76 20.73 -5.88 -14.35
CA PRO A 76 20.42 -4.90 -13.32
C PRO A 76 19.06 -4.24 -13.50
N GLY A 77 18.54 -4.10 -14.72
CA GLY A 77 17.20 -3.58 -14.97
C GLY A 77 16.12 -4.38 -14.24
N GLY A 78 16.18 -5.71 -14.36
CA GLY A 78 15.26 -6.60 -13.63
C GLY A 78 15.50 -6.58 -12.12
N THR A 79 16.75 -6.74 -11.67
CA THR A 79 17.06 -6.85 -10.24
C THR A 79 16.76 -5.57 -9.46
N ASN A 80 16.94 -4.40 -10.07
CA ASN A 80 16.61 -3.12 -9.44
C ASN A 80 15.09 -2.94 -9.21
N ALA A 81 14.24 -3.54 -10.03
CA ALA A 81 12.79 -3.42 -9.91
C ALA A 81 12.18 -4.23 -8.74
N LEU A 82 12.91 -5.18 -8.17
CA LEU A 82 12.38 -6.19 -7.23
C LEU A 82 11.65 -5.59 -6.04
N THR A 83 12.17 -4.53 -5.42
CA THR A 83 11.53 -3.91 -4.25
C THR A 83 10.11 -3.45 -4.54
N GLY A 84 9.86 -2.81 -5.69
CA GLY A 84 8.52 -2.38 -6.08
C GLY A 84 7.60 -3.56 -6.37
N VAL A 85 8.13 -4.63 -6.99
CA VAL A 85 7.37 -5.85 -7.29
C VAL A 85 6.97 -6.59 -6.01
N VAL A 86 7.88 -6.71 -5.02
CA VAL A 86 7.56 -7.28 -3.70
C VAL A 86 6.47 -6.45 -3.00
N GLY A 87 6.50 -5.11 -3.13
CA GLY A 87 5.45 -4.24 -2.62
C GLY A 87 4.08 -4.60 -3.18
N GLY A 88 4.00 -4.74 -4.50
CA GLY A 88 2.77 -5.17 -5.18
C GLY A 88 2.32 -6.58 -4.77
N TRP A 89 3.25 -7.52 -4.65
CA TRP A 89 2.97 -8.90 -4.21
C TRP A 89 2.36 -8.95 -2.82
N LEU A 90 2.97 -8.29 -1.85
CA LEU A 90 2.52 -8.33 -0.46
C LEU A 90 1.16 -7.64 -0.24
N ASP A 91 0.85 -6.60 -1.02
CA ASP A 91 -0.42 -5.88 -0.95
C ASP A 91 -1.43 -6.30 -2.03
N SER A 92 -1.10 -7.36 -2.80
CA SER A 92 -1.99 -7.93 -3.83
C SER A 92 -2.36 -6.95 -4.95
N ILE A 93 -1.41 -6.09 -5.34
CA ILE A 93 -1.60 -5.08 -6.39
C ILE A 93 -1.30 -5.71 -7.76
N PRO A 94 -2.21 -5.60 -8.74
CA PRO A 94 -1.96 -6.10 -10.08
C PRO A 94 -0.86 -5.27 -10.77
N MET A 95 0.17 -5.95 -11.27
CA MET A 95 1.28 -5.32 -11.99
C MET A 95 1.69 -6.19 -13.18
N PHE A 96 2.05 -5.56 -14.29
CA PHE A 96 2.52 -6.25 -15.50
C PHE A 96 3.94 -5.79 -15.84
N ILE A 97 4.92 -6.65 -15.55
CA ILE A 97 6.33 -6.34 -15.75
C ILE A 97 6.85 -7.09 -16.97
N ILE A 98 7.54 -6.38 -17.85
CA ILE A 98 8.20 -6.91 -19.03
C ILE A 98 9.68 -6.57 -18.91
N SER A 99 10.54 -7.58 -19.01
CA SER A 99 11.97 -7.36 -19.09
C SER A 99 12.53 -7.80 -20.42
N GLY A 100 13.52 -7.09 -20.91
CA GLY A 100 14.37 -7.56 -21.98
C GLY A 100 15.43 -8.52 -21.46
N GLN A 101 15.91 -9.40 -22.32
CA GLN A 101 16.96 -10.37 -22.03
C GLN A 101 18.00 -10.38 -23.17
N VAL A 102 19.18 -10.90 -22.91
CA VAL A 102 20.17 -11.21 -23.96
C VAL A 102 19.56 -12.15 -25.02
N ARG A 103 20.26 -12.37 -26.13
CA ARG A 103 19.79 -13.34 -27.13
C ARG A 103 19.55 -14.69 -26.46
N TYR A 104 18.47 -15.39 -26.83
CA TYR A 104 18.14 -16.70 -26.22
C TYR A 104 19.27 -17.70 -26.34
N ASP A 105 19.90 -17.78 -27.53
CA ASP A 105 21.02 -18.69 -27.82
C ASP A 105 22.34 -18.35 -27.09
N THR A 106 22.33 -17.26 -26.32
CA THR A 106 23.43 -16.86 -25.42
C THR A 106 23.02 -16.90 -23.93
N THR A 107 21.91 -17.57 -23.61
CA THR A 107 21.48 -17.71 -22.20
C THR A 107 21.99 -19.00 -21.57
N ALA A 108 22.13 -19.00 -20.26
CA ALA A 108 22.42 -20.20 -19.46
C ALA A 108 21.33 -21.27 -19.63
N ARG A 109 20.08 -20.88 -19.90
CA ARG A 109 18.98 -21.83 -20.20
C ARG A 109 19.22 -22.55 -21.50
N PHE A 110 19.67 -21.83 -22.53
CA PHE A 110 20.05 -22.45 -23.81
C PHE A 110 21.23 -23.40 -23.65
N ALA A 111 22.28 -23.00 -22.91
CA ALA A 111 23.41 -23.87 -22.64
C ALA A 111 23.01 -25.17 -21.92
N LEU A 112 22.11 -25.07 -20.94
CA LEU A 112 21.56 -26.26 -20.26
C LEU A 112 20.76 -27.15 -21.21
N LYS A 113 19.90 -26.57 -22.03
CA LYS A 113 19.02 -27.29 -22.96
C LYS A 113 19.81 -28.00 -24.06
N GLU A 114 20.75 -27.33 -24.69
CA GLU A 114 21.47 -27.84 -25.86
C GLU A 114 22.69 -28.71 -25.51
N ALA A 115 23.35 -28.41 -24.41
CA ALA A 115 24.60 -29.06 -24.06
C ALA A 115 24.64 -29.70 -22.65
N GLY A 116 23.56 -29.62 -21.87
CA GLY A 116 23.54 -30.05 -20.47
C GLY A 116 24.47 -29.21 -19.58
N ALA A 117 24.96 -28.08 -20.05
CA ALA A 117 25.92 -27.23 -19.36
C ALA A 117 25.23 -26.34 -18.30
N ILE A 118 25.59 -26.56 -17.02
CA ILE A 118 25.10 -25.73 -15.92
C ILE A 118 26.12 -24.59 -15.69
N VAL A 119 25.77 -23.39 -16.15
CA VAL A 119 26.59 -22.19 -16.01
C VAL A 119 25.82 -21.11 -15.27
N ARG A 120 26.55 -20.14 -14.65
CA ARG A 120 25.90 -19.00 -13.98
C ARG A 120 25.32 -18.00 -14.97
N ALA A 121 26.02 -17.72 -16.05
CA ALA A 121 25.65 -16.88 -17.18
C ALA A 121 26.49 -17.29 -18.39
N MET A 122 26.01 -17.02 -19.59
CA MET A 122 26.72 -17.22 -20.85
C MET A 122 26.77 -15.91 -21.65
N GLY A 123 25.69 -15.13 -21.67
CA GLY A 123 25.60 -13.82 -22.29
C GLY A 123 26.16 -12.71 -21.41
N ASP A 124 26.53 -11.60 -22.07
CA ASP A 124 26.97 -10.38 -21.37
C ASP A 124 25.80 -9.71 -20.64
N GLN A 125 25.96 -9.42 -19.34
CA GLN A 125 24.91 -8.91 -18.45
C GLN A 125 23.70 -9.84 -18.27
N GLU A 126 23.81 -11.08 -18.69
CA GLU A 126 22.75 -12.08 -18.50
C GLU A 126 22.48 -12.36 -17.02
N TYR A 127 21.20 -12.35 -16.68
CA TYR A 127 20.69 -12.86 -15.42
C TYR A 127 19.32 -13.51 -15.64
N ASP A 128 19.12 -14.72 -15.15
CA ASP A 128 17.83 -15.41 -15.20
C ASP A 128 16.89 -14.82 -14.14
N ILE A 129 16.28 -13.69 -14.47
CA ILE A 129 15.42 -12.93 -13.55
C ILE A 129 14.19 -13.75 -13.11
N VAL A 130 13.71 -14.67 -13.96
CA VAL A 130 12.54 -15.50 -13.65
C VAL A 130 12.75 -16.31 -12.36
N LYS A 131 13.97 -16.82 -12.12
CA LYS A 131 14.27 -17.53 -10.87
C LYS A 131 14.13 -16.67 -9.63
N SER A 132 14.44 -15.37 -9.73
CA SER A 132 14.31 -14.44 -8.60
C SER A 132 12.89 -13.96 -8.38
N VAL A 133 12.09 -13.79 -9.43
CA VAL A 133 10.76 -13.20 -9.33
C VAL A 133 9.63 -14.22 -9.15
N THR A 134 9.88 -15.49 -9.40
CA THR A 134 8.89 -16.56 -9.22
C THR A 134 8.20 -16.53 -7.85
N PRO A 135 8.88 -16.35 -6.69
CA PRO A 135 8.23 -16.34 -5.38
C PRO A 135 7.45 -15.05 -5.09
N MET A 136 7.56 -14.01 -5.91
CA MET A 136 6.92 -12.71 -5.73
C MET A 136 6.02 -12.32 -6.92
N THR A 137 5.63 -13.30 -7.74
CA THR A 137 4.75 -13.10 -8.89
C THR A 137 3.74 -14.24 -9.01
N LYS A 138 2.61 -13.98 -9.61
CA LYS A 138 1.61 -15.01 -9.93
C LYS A 138 1.98 -15.83 -11.16
N TYR A 139 2.76 -15.23 -12.05
CA TYR A 139 3.31 -15.87 -13.23
C TYR A 139 4.62 -15.19 -13.60
N ALA A 140 5.65 -15.99 -13.86
CA ALA A 140 6.93 -15.51 -14.35
C ALA A 140 7.45 -16.45 -15.45
N LYS A 141 7.73 -15.89 -16.62
CA LYS A 141 8.14 -16.69 -17.78
C LYS A 141 9.18 -15.97 -18.62
N MET A 142 10.27 -16.68 -18.97
CA MET A 142 11.13 -16.31 -20.10
C MET A 142 10.54 -16.90 -21.37
N ILE A 143 10.39 -16.09 -22.42
CA ILE A 143 9.95 -16.56 -23.72
C ILE A 143 11.10 -17.35 -24.39
N GLU A 144 10.93 -18.64 -24.50
CA GLU A 144 11.91 -19.56 -25.10
C GLU A 144 11.57 -19.94 -26.54
N ASP A 145 10.33 -19.68 -26.97
CA ASP A 145 9.84 -19.77 -28.33
C ASP A 145 8.93 -18.56 -28.65
N PRO A 146 9.22 -17.76 -29.69
CA PRO A 146 8.39 -16.62 -30.05
C PRO A 146 6.90 -16.97 -30.32
N LYS A 147 6.59 -18.22 -30.65
CA LYS A 147 5.22 -18.67 -30.91
C LYS A 147 4.36 -18.76 -29.65
N THR A 148 4.95 -18.84 -28.46
CA THR A 148 4.20 -18.92 -27.21
C THR A 148 3.79 -17.53 -26.68
N ILE A 149 4.24 -16.45 -27.32
CA ILE A 149 4.07 -15.08 -26.79
C ILE A 149 2.61 -14.75 -26.48
N ARG A 150 1.67 -15.14 -27.33
CA ARG A 150 0.25 -14.88 -27.10
C ARG A 150 -0.26 -15.60 -25.87
N TYR A 151 0.00 -16.90 -25.76
CA TYR A 151 -0.38 -17.72 -24.61
C TYR A 151 0.18 -17.13 -23.31
N ASP A 152 1.49 -16.82 -23.29
CA ASP A 152 2.15 -16.34 -22.09
C ASP A 152 1.66 -14.94 -21.65
N LEU A 153 1.37 -14.04 -22.60
CA LEU A 153 0.81 -12.72 -22.30
C LEU A 153 -0.64 -12.82 -21.79
N GLU A 154 -1.50 -13.62 -22.45
CA GLU A 154 -2.90 -13.81 -22.06
C GLU A 154 -2.99 -14.47 -20.68
N LYS A 155 -2.16 -15.49 -20.40
CA LYS A 155 -2.06 -16.14 -19.07
C LYS A 155 -1.58 -15.18 -18.00
N ALA A 156 -0.52 -14.43 -18.27
CA ALA A 156 0.00 -13.41 -17.35
C ALA A 156 -1.08 -12.38 -16.99
N TRP A 157 -1.79 -11.86 -18.00
CA TRP A 157 -2.85 -10.89 -17.79
C TRP A 157 -4.00 -11.45 -16.94
N HIS A 158 -4.47 -12.65 -17.30
CA HIS A 158 -5.52 -13.33 -16.55
C HIS A 158 -5.14 -13.49 -15.09
N LEU A 159 -3.95 -14.05 -14.82
CA LEU A 159 -3.49 -14.28 -13.46
C LEU A 159 -3.24 -12.99 -12.68
N ALA A 160 -2.78 -11.91 -13.32
CA ALA A 160 -2.57 -10.63 -12.65
C ALA A 160 -3.88 -10.03 -12.13
N THR A 161 -5.00 -10.26 -12.83
CA THR A 161 -6.27 -9.54 -12.63
C THR A 161 -7.40 -10.36 -12.05
N THR A 162 -7.24 -11.67 -11.91
CA THR A 162 -8.28 -12.59 -11.40
C THR A 162 -7.90 -13.22 -10.06
N GLY A 163 -8.91 -13.60 -9.30
CA GLY A 163 -8.73 -14.10 -7.95
C GLY A 163 -8.07 -13.05 -7.05
N ARG A 164 -7.11 -13.45 -6.22
CA ARG A 164 -6.24 -12.50 -5.51
C ARG A 164 -5.27 -11.88 -6.50
N PRO A 165 -5.36 -10.58 -6.84
CA PRO A 165 -4.49 -9.96 -7.83
C PRO A 165 -3.02 -9.97 -7.41
N GLY A 166 -2.12 -9.71 -8.36
CA GLY A 166 -0.70 -9.61 -8.04
C GLY A 166 0.18 -9.39 -9.27
N PRO A 167 1.49 -9.18 -9.07
CA PRO A 167 2.45 -8.99 -10.14
C PRO A 167 2.61 -10.21 -11.02
N VAL A 168 2.91 -9.97 -12.30
CA VAL A 168 3.36 -10.97 -13.27
C VAL A 168 4.59 -10.45 -14.01
N TRP A 169 5.40 -11.36 -14.57
CA TRP A 169 6.67 -11.02 -15.21
C TRP A 169 6.90 -11.82 -16.48
N ILE A 170 7.10 -11.13 -17.61
CA ILE A 170 7.47 -11.74 -18.89
C ILE A 170 8.84 -11.25 -19.31
N ASP A 171 9.79 -12.17 -19.44
CA ASP A 171 11.19 -11.90 -19.83
C ASP A 171 11.41 -12.29 -21.28
N ILE A 172 11.79 -11.34 -22.14
CA ILE A 172 11.78 -11.54 -23.59
C ILE A 172 13.18 -11.35 -24.18
N PRO A 173 13.81 -12.41 -24.70
CA PRO A 173 15.12 -12.33 -25.36
C PRO A 173 15.12 -11.36 -26.55
N VAL A 174 16.18 -10.56 -26.67
CA VAL A 174 16.27 -9.46 -27.64
C VAL A 174 16.14 -9.91 -29.10
N ASN A 175 16.63 -11.09 -29.44
CA ASN A 175 16.45 -11.64 -30.79
C ASN A 175 15.00 -12.04 -31.07
N TYR A 176 14.23 -12.40 -30.04
CA TYR A 176 12.79 -12.68 -30.19
C TYR A 176 11.97 -11.39 -30.24
N GLN A 177 12.35 -10.36 -29.46
CA GLN A 177 11.70 -9.03 -29.55
C GLN A 177 11.69 -8.50 -30.99
N GLY A 178 12.82 -8.66 -31.72
CA GLY A 178 12.97 -8.22 -33.11
C GLY A 178 12.41 -9.18 -34.17
N SER A 179 12.03 -10.39 -33.79
CA SER A 179 11.54 -11.39 -34.73
C SER A 179 10.13 -11.07 -35.22
N PHE A 180 9.79 -11.54 -36.45
CA PHE A 180 8.44 -11.45 -37.00
C PHE A 180 7.66 -12.73 -36.73
N ILE A 181 6.44 -12.57 -36.23
CA ILE A 181 5.50 -13.64 -35.93
C ILE A 181 4.24 -13.52 -36.79
N GLU A 182 3.61 -14.67 -37.14
CA GLU A 182 2.30 -14.71 -37.76
C GLU A 182 1.22 -14.85 -36.69
N THR A 183 0.40 -13.82 -36.51
CA THR A 183 -0.57 -13.77 -35.39
C THR A 183 -1.62 -14.89 -35.47
N ASN A 184 -1.94 -15.38 -36.66
CA ASN A 184 -2.92 -16.47 -36.85
C ASN A 184 -2.39 -17.83 -36.40
N ASP A 185 -1.07 -17.99 -36.30
CA ASP A 185 -0.40 -19.23 -35.91
C ASP A 185 -0.13 -19.32 -34.42
N LEU A 186 -0.49 -18.26 -33.65
CA LEU A 186 -0.25 -18.19 -32.22
C LEU A 186 -1.36 -18.90 -31.43
N GLU A 187 -0.97 -19.81 -30.57
CA GLU A 187 -1.87 -20.45 -29.63
C GLU A 187 -2.31 -19.44 -28.54
N GLY A 188 -3.61 -19.43 -28.21
CA GLY A 188 -4.17 -18.62 -27.16
C GLY A 188 -4.21 -19.38 -25.84
N TYR A 189 -4.36 -18.64 -24.74
CA TYR A 189 -4.57 -19.19 -23.40
C TYR A 189 -6.07 -19.42 -23.15
N ASP A 190 -6.40 -20.56 -22.54
CA ASP A 190 -7.75 -20.86 -22.04
C ASP A 190 -7.79 -20.63 -20.52
N SER A 191 -8.62 -19.67 -20.06
CA SER A 191 -8.74 -19.34 -18.62
C SER A 191 -9.22 -20.52 -17.76
N ALA A 192 -9.91 -21.50 -18.36
CA ALA A 192 -10.34 -22.71 -17.66
C ALA A 192 -9.18 -23.50 -17.01
N GLU A 193 -7.94 -23.31 -17.48
CA GLU A 193 -6.75 -23.91 -16.87
C GLU A 193 -6.55 -23.47 -15.40
N ASP A 194 -6.95 -22.23 -15.06
CA ASP A 194 -6.69 -21.63 -13.76
C ASP A 194 -7.97 -21.23 -12.99
N ASP A 195 -9.13 -21.08 -13.65
CA ASP A 195 -10.39 -20.64 -13.04
C ASP A 195 -10.91 -21.59 -11.94
N ALA A 196 -10.54 -22.86 -11.98
CA ALA A 196 -10.90 -23.83 -10.92
C ALA A 196 -10.32 -23.49 -9.52
N LYS A 197 -9.36 -22.58 -9.48
CA LYS A 197 -8.73 -22.08 -8.23
C LYS A 197 -9.46 -20.87 -7.63
N LEU A 198 -10.49 -20.34 -8.31
CA LEU A 198 -11.27 -19.20 -7.84
C LEU A 198 -12.30 -19.63 -6.79
N PRO A 199 -12.69 -18.73 -5.86
CA PRO A 199 -13.71 -19.04 -4.89
C PRO A 199 -15.05 -19.32 -5.56
N PRO A 200 -15.90 -20.18 -4.97
CA PRO A 200 -17.27 -20.38 -5.44
C PRO A 200 -18.13 -19.14 -5.20
N ALA A 201 -19.24 -19.03 -5.90
CA ALA A 201 -20.26 -18.04 -5.62
C ALA A 201 -20.80 -18.21 -4.18
N VAL A 202 -21.05 -17.11 -3.49
CA VAL A 202 -21.59 -17.13 -2.13
C VAL A 202 -23.04 -17.61 -2.14
N SER A 203 -23.40 -18.56 -1.26
CA SER A 203 -24.78 -19.04 -1.15
C SER A 203 -25.67 -18.07 -0.36
N ASP A 204 -26.96 -18.08 -0.67
CA ASP A 204 -27.94 -17.25 0.03
C ASP A 204 -28.06 -17.63 1.52
N ASP A 205 -27.89 -18.92 1.87
CA ASP A 205 -27.89 -19.39 3.27
C ASP A 205 -26.75 -18.77 4.10
N ILE A 206 -25.57 -18.63 3.52
CA ILE A 206 -24.43 -17.94 4.15
C ILE A 206 -24.81 -16.48 4.42
N ILE A 207 -25.40 -15.80 3.45
CA ILE A 207 -25.81 -14.39 3.56
C ILE A 207 -26.88 -14.23 4.66
N GLN A 208 -27.90 -15.07 4.66
CA GLN A 208 -28.94 -15.01 5.70
C GLN A 208 -28.35 -15.25 7.11
N THR A 209 -27.44 -16.22 7.23
CA THR A 209 -26.74 -16.49 8.50
C THR A 209 -25.96 -15.25 8.99
N VAL A 210 -25.24 -14.55 8.10
CA VAL A 210 -24.50 -13.33 8.44
C VAL A 210 -25.46 -12.22 8.89
N ILE A 211 -26.57 -12.02 8.17
CA ILE A 211 -27.59 -11.01 8.52
C ILE A 211 -28.18 -11.29 9.91
N GLU A 212 -28.53 -12.54 10.18
CA GLU A 212 -29.11 -12.94 11.48
C GLU A 212 -28.11 -12.75 12.63
N LYS A 213 -26.84 -13.10 12.42
CA LYS A 213 -25.79 -12.87 13.42
C LYS A 213 -25.63 -11.38 13.73
N ILE A 214 -25.64 -10.51 12.72
CA ILE A 214 -25.54 -9.05 12.92
C ILE A 214 -26.78 -8.52 13.66
N LYS A 215 -27.99 -8.98 13.32
CA LYS A 215 -29.23 -8.59 14.02
C LYS A 215 -29.22 -8.95 15.50
N ASN A 216 -28.64 -10.10 15.85
CA ASN A 216 -28.61 -10.62 17.20
C ASN A 216 -27.43 -10.12 18.04
N ALA A 217 -26.39 -9.54 17.41
CA ALA A 217 -25.24 -8.99 18.09
C ALA A 217 -25.60 -7.71 18.87
N LYS A 218 -24.92 -7.48 19.96
CA LYS A 218 -25.06 -6.26 20.77
C LYS A 218 -24.05 -5.18 20.37
N ARG A 219 -22.88 -5.60 19.93
CA ARG A 219 -21.74 -4.73 19.61
C ARG A 219 -21.04 -5.19 18.32
N PRO A 220 -21.78 -5.28 17.19
CA PRO A 220 -21.15 -5.69 15.93
C PRO A 220 -20.23 -4.61 15.38
N VAL A 221 -19.15 -5.03 14.68
CA VAL A 221 -18.20 -4.16 14.01
C VAL A 221 -17.93 -4.67 12.60
N PHE A 222 -17.90 -3.77 11.62
CA PHE A 222 -17.41 -4.05 10.28
C PHE A 222 -15.92 -3.69 10.19
N HIS A 223 -15.06 -4.68 10.01
CA HIS A 223 -13.63 -4.47 9.79
C HIS A 223 -13.34 -4.49 8.28
N ALA A 224 -13.24 -3.30 7.69
CA ALA A 224 -13.10 -3.11 6.26
C ALA A 224 -11.64 -3.17 5.80
N GLY A 225 -11.36 -3.95 4.77
CA GLY A 225 -10.02 -4.12 4.22
C GLY A 225 -9.89 -3.73 2.75
N TYR A 226 -8.66 -3.64 2.28
CA TYR A 226 -8.34 -3.19 0.92
C TYR A 226 -8.84 -4.15 -0.18
N GLY A 227 -9.10 -5.42 0.15
CA GLY A 227 -9.73 -6.40 -0.73
C GLY A 227 -11.06 -5.92 -1.33
N ILE A 228 -11.78 -5.03 -0.62
CA ILE A 228 -12.99 -4.38 -1.14
C ILE A 228 -12.70 -3.54 -2.40
N ARG A 229 -11.57 -2.83 -2.45
CA ARG A 229 -11.17 -2.09 -3.65
C ARG A 229 -10.60 -3.02 -4.72
N LEU A 230 -9.78 -4.00 -4.34
CA LEU A 230 -9.20 -4.97 -5.26
C LEU A 230 -10.26 -5.77 -6.01
N SER A 231 -11.36 -6.12 -5.36
CA SER A 231 -12.51 -6.77 -5.99
C SER A 231 -13.40 -5.83 -6.82
N LYS A 232 -13.09 -4.52 -6.85
CA LYS A 232 -13.96 -3.48 -7.44
C LYS A 232 -15.35 -3.41 -6.77
N GLY A 233 -15.42 -3.74 -5.48
CA GLY A 233 -16.64 -3.76 -4.66
C GLY A 233 -16.93 -2.45 -3.92
N TYR A 234 -16.16 -1.37 -4.15
CA TYR A 234 -16.25 -0.14 -3.35
C TYR A 234 -17.63 0.51 -3.34
N ASP A 235 -18.27 0.67 -4.51
CA ASP A 235 -19.59 1.32 -4.59
C ASP A 235 -20.69 0.48 -3.91
N ILE A 236 -20.56 -0.85 -3.98
CA ILE A 236 -21.46 -1.77 -3.28
C ILE A 236 -21.22 -1.68 -1.77
N PHE A 237 -19.97 -1.68 -1.35
CA PHE A 237 -19.60 -1.48 0.06
C PHE A 237 -20.24 -0.21 0.64
N ARG A 238 -20.18 0.92 -0.09
CA ARG A 238 -20.80 2.18 0.35
C ARG A 238 -22.32 2.06 0.58
N ARG A 239 -23.03 1.27 -0.22
CA ARG A 239 -24.47 1.01 0.00
C ARG A 239 -24.71 0.04 1.16
N VAL A 240 -23.92 -1.03 1.21
CA VAL A 240 -24.06 -2.07 2.25
C VAL A 240 -23.87 -1.52 3.65
N ILE A 241 -22.88 -0.63 3.87
CA ILE A 241 -22.64 -0.07 5.20
C ILE A 241 -23.82 0.73 5.73
N GLU A 242 -24.52 1.47 4.87
CA GLU A 242 -25.74 2.22 5.25
C GLU A 242 -26.87 1.27 5.69
N LYS A 243 -27.00 0.13 5.00
CA LYS A 243 -27.99 -0.90 5.33
C LYS A 243 -27.62 -1.70 6.57
N LEU A 244 -26.34 -2.03 6.75
CA LEU A 244 -25.86 -2.72 7.96
C LEU A 244 -25.97 -1.85 9.20
N ASN A 245 -25.66 -0.56 9.10
CA ASN A 245 -25.73 0.43 10.16
C ASN A 245 -24.93 0.06 11.42
N ILE A 246 -23.72 -0.48 11.23
CA ILE A 246 -22.78 -0.88 12.30
C ILE A 246 -21.49 -0.06 12.25
N PRO A 247 -20.77 0.10 13.38
CA PRO A 247 -19.47 0.80 13.39
C PRO A 247 -18.48 0.18 12.42
N ILE A 248 -17.69 1.04 11.75
CA ILE A 248 -16.70 0.64 10.76
C ILE A 248 -15.31 0.97 11.28
N VAL A 249 -14.41 0.00 11.19
CA VAL A 249 -13.00 0.12 11.52
C VAL A 249 -12.19 -0.24 10.28
N THR A 250 -11.12 0.52 10.02
CA THR A 250 -10.19 0.26 8.92
C THR A 250 -8.78 -0.01 9.46
N TYR A 251 -7.87 -0.32 8.52
CA TYR A 251 -6.43 -0.39 8.77
C TYR A 251 -5.67 0.37 7.67
N TRP A 252 -4.38 0.59 7.84
CA TRP A 252 -3.53 1.51 7.09
C TRP A 252 -3.70 1.52 5.56
N ASN A 253 -3.70 0.37 4.90
CA ASN A 253 -3.89 0.32 3.45
C ASN A 253 -5.34 0.46 2.98
N ALA A 254 -6.27 0.58 3.93
CA ALA A 254 -7.71 0.68 3.68
C ALA A 254 -8.33 1.95 4.30
N VAL A 255 -7.50 2.90 4.79
CA VAL A 255 -7.99 4.11 5.48
C VAL A 255 -8.89 4.95 4.59
N ASP A 256 -8.69 4.91 3.27
CA ASP A 256 -9.43 5.69 2.28
C ASP A 256 -10.72 5.01 1.78
N LEU A 257 -11.15 3.93 2.42
CA LEU A 257 -12.45 3.30 2.13
C LEU A 257 -13.64 4.13 2.62
N ILE A 258 -13.40 4.95 3.63
CA ILE A 258 -14.44 5.75 4.27
C ILE A 258 -13.84 7.06 4.78
N GLU A 259 -14.57 8.15 4.63
CA GLU A 259 -14.18 9.46 5.16
C GLU A 259 -14.23 9.51 6.69
N ASP A 260 -13.33 10.31 7.29
CA ASP A 260 -13.25 10.42 8.75
C ASP A 260 -14.54 10.96 9.38
N GLU A 261 -15.30 11.83 8.70
CA GLU A 261 -16.54 12.42 9.20
C GLU A 261 -17.78 11.52 9.02
N HIS A 262 -17.61 10.32 8.43
CA HIS A 262 -18.74 9.40 8.26
C HIS A 262 -19.30 8.96 9.62
N PRO A 263 -20.63 8.98 9.84
CA PRO A 263 -21.23 8.68 11.15
C PRO A 263 -20.99 7.25 11.64
N LEU A 264 -20.73 6.30 10.76
CA LEU A 264 -20.42 4.92 11.11
C LEU A 264 -18.92 4.68 11.33
N TYR A 265 -18.05 5.62 10.91
CA TYR A 265 -16.60 5.41 11.03
C TYR A 265 -16.11 5.61 12.45
N CYS A 266 -15.44 4.58 13.00
CA CYS A 266 -14.98 4.56 14.38
C CYS A 266 -13.48 4.82 14.54
N GLY A 267 -12.66 4.42 13.57
CA GLY A 267 -11.21 4.62 13.63
C GLY A 267 -10.39 3.53 12.95
N ARG A 268 -9.11 3.49 13.29
CA ARG A 268 -8.08 2.63 12.68
C ARG A 268 -7.49 1.71 13.74
N ALA A 269 -7.85 0.40 13.70
CA ALA A 269 -7.35 -0.56 14.66
C ALA A 269 -5.94 -1.05 14.32
N GLY A 270 -5.24 -1.60 15.32
CA GLY A 270 -3.92 -2.21 15.18
C GLY A 270 -2.88 -1.65 16.14
N ASN A 271 -1.66 -2.19 16.08
CA ASN A 271 -0.55 -1.85 16.99
C ASN A 271 -0.08 -0.39 16.89
N MET A 272 -0.31 0.26 15.77
CA MET A 272 -0.09 1.68 15.50
C MET A 272 -1.39 2.35 15.05
N GLY A 273 -2.53 1.81 15.45
CA GLY A 273 -3.86 2.38 15.23
C GLY A 273 -4.20 3.45 16.26
N ASP A 274 -5.44 3.90 16.23
CA ASP A 274 -6.00 4.80 17.24
C ASP A 274 -6.71 4.02 18.38
N ARG A 275 -7.00 4.71 19.48
CA ARG A 275 -7.70 4.12 20.62
C ARG A 275 -9.14 3.72 20.28
N PRO A 276 -9.96 4.58 19.64
CA PRO A 276 -11.34 4.26 19.33
C PRO A 276 -11.50 3.02 18.43
N GLY A 277 -10.69 2.91 17.38
CA GLY A 277 -10.70 1.75 16.50
C GLY A 277 -10.33 0.45 17.22
N ASN A 278 -9.31 0.50 18.08
CA ASN A 278 -8.92 -0.67 18.89
C ASN A 278 -10.00 -1.01 19.93
N TRP A 279 -10.59 -0.03 20.60
CA TRP A 279 -11.67 -0.31 21.57
C TRP A 279 -12.93 -0.87 20.89
N ALA A 280 -13.26 -0.42 19.67
CA ALA A 280 -14.36 -0.98 18.93
C ALA A 280 -14.14 -2.47 18.64
N ILE A 281 -12.96 -2.84 18.14
CA ILE A 281 -12.59 -4.25 17.88
C ILE A 281 -12.58 -5.08 19.17
N GLN A 282 -11.95 -4.58 20.24
CA GLN A 282 -11.75 -5.34 21.47
C GLN A 282 -13.05 -5.51 22.29
N ASN A 283 -13.99 -4.57 22.20
CA ASN A 283 -15.30 -4.67 22.86
C ASN A 283 -16.37 -5.35 22.02
N ALA A 284 -16.09 -5.63 20.73
CA ALA A 284 -17.06 -6.27 19.85
C ALA A 284 -17.47 -7.65 20.37
N ASP A 285 -18.72 -8.03 20.12
CA ASP A 285 -19.22 -9.41 20.27
C ASP A 285 -19.40 -10.11 18.92
N LEU A 286 -19.32 -9.34 17.81
CA LEU A 286 -19.28 -9.84 16.44
C LEU A 286 -18.40 -8.94 15.58
N ILE A 287 -17.50 -9.54 14.81
CA ILE A 287 -16.70 -8.85 13.79
C ILE A 287 -17.01 -9.44 12.42
N LEU A 288 -17.46 -8.58 11.51
CA LEU A 288 -17.53 -8.90 10.08
C LEU A 288 -16.30 -8.30 9.39
N ALA A 289 -15.31 -9.14 9.11
CA ALA A 289 -14.07 -8.77 8.45
C ALA A 289 -14.13 -9.09 6.95
N VAL A 290 -14.08 -8.08 6.08
CA VAL A 290 -14.22 -8.26 4.63
C VAL A 290 -12.99 -7.73 3.90
N GLY A 291 -12.29 -8.63 3.20
CA GLY A 291 -11.11 -8.29 2.39
C GLY A 291 -9.98 -7.65 3.20
N THR A 292 -9.95 -7.91 4.49
CA THR A 292 -8.90 -7.45 5.40
C THR A 292 -8.09 -8.65 5.87
N ARG A 293 -6.88 -8.76 5.41
CA ARG A 293 -5.96 -9.87 5.68
C ARG A 293 -5.72 -10.13 7.18
N ILE A 294 -6.05 -9.20 8.05
CA ILE A 294 -5.82 -9.21 9.51
C ILE A 294 -4.37 -9.64 9.82
N SER A 295 -3.43 -8.78 9.44
CA SER A 295 -2.00 -9.03 9.62
C SER A 295 -1.56 -8.88 11.08
N ILE A 296 -0.31 -9.27 11.38
CA ILE A 296 0.29 -9.10 12.71
C ILE A 296 0.22 -7.64 13.22
N ARG A 297 0.27 -6.66 12.33
CA ARG A 297 0.11 -5.24 12.69
C ARG A 297 -1.30 -4.89 13.16
N GLN A 298 -2.32 -5.65 12.73
CA GLN A 298 -3.72 -5.45 13.11
C GLN A 298 -4.06 -6.15 14.41
N VAL A 299 -3.48 -7.33 14.67
CA VAL A 299 -3.75 -8.12 15.89
C VAL A 299 -2.75 -7.85 17.01
N GLY A 300 -1.61 -7.25 16.71
CA GLY A 300 -0.53 -7.04 17.67
C GLY A 300 0.27 -8.32 17.98
N TYR A 301 1.34 -8.19 18.75
CA TYR A 301 2.18 -9.34 19.12
C TYR A 301 1.53 -10.23 20.19
N ASN A 302 0.60 -9.70 21.00
CA ASN A 302 -0.23 -10.48 21.91
C ASN A 302 -1.55 -10.87 21.20
N TRP A 303 -1.45 -11.51 20.02
CA TRP A 303 -2.59 -11.82 19.14
C TRP A 303 -3.68 -12.66 19.79
N LYS A 304 -3.34 -13.46 20.84
CA LYS A 304 -4.33 -14.28 21.58
C LYS A 304 -5.39 -13.44 22.27
N THR A 305 -5.14 -12.17 22.50
CA THR A 305 -6.07 -11.23 23.16
C THR A 305 -6.91 -10.43 22.16
N TRP A 306 -6.59 -10.55 20.86
CA TRP A 306 -7.31 -9.81 19.83
C TRP A 306 -8.74 -10.32 19.70
N ALA A 307 -9.69 -9.39 19.75
CA ALA A 307 -11.12 -9.68 19.58
C ALA A 307 -11.64 -10.85 20.45
N ARG A 308 -11.08 -11.02 21.65
CA ARG A 308 -11.27 -12.19 22.52
C ARG A 308 -12.72 -12.47 22.97
N ALA A 309 -13.62 -11.49 22.82
CA ALA A 309 -15.03 -11.60 23.15
C ALA A 309 -15.95 -11.67 21.92
N ALA A 310 -15.38 -11.59 20.72
CA ALA A 310 -16.14 -11.53 19.49
C ALA A 310 -16.18 -12.87 18.76
N GLU A 311 -17.32 -13.18 18.18
CA GLU A 311 -17.39 -14.11 17.06
C GLU A 311 -16.83 -13.43 15.81
N VAL A 312 -15.90 -14.07 15.08
CA VAL A 312 -15.23 -13.50 13.91
C VAL A 312 -15.70 -14.18 12.63
N ILE A 313 -16.43 -13.43 11.82
CA ILE A 313 -16.77 -13.79 10.44
C ILE A 313 -15.73 -13.16 9.53
N MET A 314 -15.00 -13.97 8.77
CA MET A 314 -13.97 -13.46 7.84
C MET A 314 -14.28 -13.86 6.40
N VAL A 315 -14.40 -12.87 5.54
CA VAL A 315 -14.59 -13.02 4.09
C VAL A 315 -13.29 -12.67 3.40
N ASP A 316 -12.65 -13.66 2.79
CA ASP A 316 -11.39 -13.45 2.07
C ASP A 316 -11.32 -14.33 0.82
N ILE A 317 -10.66 -13.82 -0.21
CA ILE A 317 -10.44 -14.55 -1.47
C ILE A 317 -9.36 -15.62 -1.34
N ASP A 318 -8.49 -15.51 -0.32
CA ASP A 318 -7.41 -16.45 -0.04
C ASP A 318 -7.73 -17.26 1.22
N PRO A 319 -8.03 -18.56 1.09
CA PRO A 319 -8.36 -19.40 2.25
C PRO A 319 -7.18 -19.57 3.23
N GLY A 320 -5.95 -19.31 2.80
CA GLY A 320 -4.76 -19.34 3.66
C GLY A 320 -4.78 -18.22 4.70
N GLU A 321 -5.31 -17.04 4.34
CA GLU A 321 -5.40 -15.90 5.26
C GLU A 321 -6.31 -16.19 6.46
N MET A 322 -7.35 -17.02 6.29
CA MET A 322 -8.29 -17.40 7.34
C MET A 322 -7.76 -18.51 8.27
N LYS A 323 -6.64 -19.15 7.91
CA LYS A 323 -6.04 -20.27 8.67
C LYS A 323 -4.78 -19.89 9.43
N LYS A 324 -4.43 -18.61 9.49
CA LYS A 324 -3.24 -18.14 10.19
C LYS A 324 -3.29 -18.45 11.68
N PRO A 325 -2.18 -18.89 12.30
CA PRO A 325 -2.16 -19.24 13.73
C PRO A 325 -2.31 -18.01 14.65
N THR A 326 -2.24 -16.80 14.10
CA THR A 326 -2.41 -15.53 14.81
C THR A 326 -3.86 -15.05 14.88
N LEU A 327 -4.81 -15.82 14.36
CA LEU A 327 -6.23 -15.50 14.34
C LEU A 327 -7.08 -16.63 14.90
N HIS A 328 -8.21 -16.27 15.50
CA HIS A 328 -9.36 -17.16 15.54
C HIS A 328 -10.38 -16.64 14.50
N VAL A 329 -10.95 -17.55 13.73
CA VAL A 329 -11.99 -17.26 12.75
C VAL A 329 -13.09 -18.30 12.96
N ASP A 330 -14.25 -17.84 13.44
CA ASP A 330 -15.37 -18.75 13.78
C ASP A 330 -16.18 -19.12 12.55
N MET A 331 -16.32 -18.17 11.62
CA MET A 331 -17.04 -18.39 10.35
C MET A 331 -16.17 -17.91 9.17
N PRO A 332 -15.32 -18.79 8.61
CA PRO A 332 -14.57 -18.47 7.41
C PRO A 332 -15.47 -18.55 6.16
N ILE A 333 -15.45 -17.53 5.33
CA ILE A 333 -16.17 -17.44 4.06
C ILE A 333 -15.16 -17.24 2.94
N TRP A 334 -14.88 -18.29 2.18
CA TRP A 334 -14.01 -18.21 1.02
C TRP A 334 -14.80 -17.64 -0.16
N ALA A 335 -14.62 -16.36 -0.43
CA ALA A 335 -15.37 -15.63 -1.42
C ALA A 335 -14.63 -14.39 -1.95
N ASP A 336 -15.00 -13.94 -3.14
CA ASP A 336 -14.69 -12.60 -3.61
C ASP A 336 -15.49 -11.57 -2.80
N ALA A 337 -14.82 -10.47 -2.38
CA ALA A 337 -15.46 -9.46 -1.55
C ALA A 337 -16.61 -8.74 -2.28
N LYS A 338 -16.52 -8.53 -3.60
CA LYS A 338 -17.60 -7.92 -4.38
C LYS A 338 -18.80 -8.85 -4.49
N ASP A 339 -18.58 -10.16 -4.74
CA ASP A 339 -19.66 -11.14 -4.79
C ASP A 339 -20.41 -11.20 -3.46
N PHE A 340 -19.67 -11.33 -2.36
CA PHE A 340 -20.25 -11.32 -1.01
C PHE A 340 -21.05 -10.05 -0.73
N LEU A 341 -20.48 -8.88 -1.00
CA LEU A 341 -21.14 -7.59 -0.76
C LEU A 341 -22.36 -7.40 -1.68
N THR A 342 -22.33 -7.87 -2.92
CA THR A 342 -23.47 -7.80 -3.85
C THR A 342 -24.64 -8.62 -3.31
N LYS A 343 -24.38 -9.86 -2.94
CA LYS A 343 -25.40 -10.73 -2.33
C LYS A 343 -25.98 -10.14 -1.03
N LEU A 344 -25.12 -9.54 -0.22
CA LEU A 344 -25.53 -8.88 1.01
C LEU A 344 -26.40 -7.64 0.72
N ASP A 345 -26.03 -6.82 -0.28
CA ASP A 345 -26.82 -5.65 -0.71
C ASP A 345 -28.22 -6.05 -1.21
N GLU A 346 -28.31 -7.13 -1.99
CA GLU A 346 -29.57 -7.66 -2.53
C GLU A 346 -30.49 -8.24 -1.44
N ALA A 347 -29.91 -8.86 -0.41
CA ALA A 347 -30.68 -9.52 0.66
C ALA A 347 -31.21 -8.55 1.73
N ILE A 348 -30.65 -7.34 1.84
CA ILE A 348 -31.03 -6.37 2.87
C ILE A 348 -31.96 -5.31 2.29
N ASN A 349 -33.20 -5.25 2.80
CA ASN A 349 -34.17 -4.21 2.42
C ASN A 349 -34.19 -3.04 3.41
N ASP A 350 -34.03 -3.31 4.72
CA ASP A 350 -34.09 -2.34 5.80
C ASP A 350 -32.81 -2.37 6.63
N LYS A 351 -32.60 -1.40 7.52
CA LYS A 351 -31.46 -1.39 8.43
C LYS A 351 -31.41 -2.68 9.26
N VAL A 352 -30.25 -3.36 9.22
CA VAL A 352 -30.04 -4.63 9.90
C VAL A 352 -29.85 -4.44 11.41
N PHE A 353 -28.94 -3.53 11.77
CA PHE A 353 -28.64 -3.25 13.17
C PHE A 353 -29.32 -1.95 13.64
N THR A 354 -30.01 -2.03 14.76
CA THR A 354 -30.81 -0.94 15.35
C THR A 354 -30.27 -0.47 16.71
N GLY A 355 -29.13 -0.97 17.14
CA GLY A 355 -28.53 -0.66 18.43
C GLY A 355 -27.81 0.70 18.45
N GLU A 356 -28.55 1.81 18.53
CA GLU A 356 -28.02 3.17 18.53
C GLU A 356 -27.03 3.46 19.66
N ASP A 357 -27.18 2.81 20.82
CA ASP A 357 -26.29 3.00 21.98
C ASP A 357 -24.84 2.59 21.65
N TRP A 358 -24.66 1.51 20.91
CA TRP A 358 -23.32 1.05 20.51
C TRP A 358 -22.65 2.04 19.55
N LEU A 359 -23.36 2.51 18.54
CA LEU A 359 -22.88 3.55 17.63
C LEU A 359 -22.50 4.82 18.40
N ARG A 360 -23.36 5.27 19.31
CA ARG A 360 -23.13 6.45 20.13
C ARG A 360 -21.88 6.32 21.01
N VAL A 361 -21.63 5.16 21.57
CA VAL A 361 -20.42 4.87 22.36
C VAL A 361 -19.18 4.98 21.49
N CYS A 362 -19.16 4.36 20.31
CA CYS A 362 -18.03 4.44 19.39
C CYS A 362 -17.74 5.88 18.95
N GLN A 363 -18.77 6.66 18.61
CA GLN A 363 -18.62 8.07 18.25
C GLN A 363 -18.11 8.93 19.42
N LYS A 364 -18.57 8.64 20.65
CA LYS A 364 -18.07 9.30 21.87
C LYS A 364 -16.58 9.02 22.09
N TRP A 365 -16.13 7.79 21.87
CA TRP A 365 -14.70 7.47 21.96
C TRP A 365 -13.89 8.25 20.93
N LYS A 366 -14.33 8.27 19.67
CA LYS A 366 -13.68 9.00 18.58
C LYS A 366 -13.54 10.50 18.90
N HIS A 367 -14.59 11.10 19.47
CA HIS A 367 -14.59 12.52 19.86
C HIS A 367 -13.67 12.79 21.05
N ASN A 368 -13.74 11.96 22.10
CA ASN A 368 -13.06 12.22 23.37
C ASN A 368 -11.57 11.80 23.38
N TYR A 369 -11.17 10.90 22.48
CA TYR A 369 -9.80 10.39 22.42
C TYR A 369 -9.19 10.59 21.02
N PRO A 370 -9.06 11.83 20.57
CA PRO A 370 -8.46 12.14 19.27
C PRO A 370 -6.98 11.74 19.26
N VAL A 371 -6.45 11.40 18.08
CA VAL A 371 -5.02 11.09 17.91
C VAL A 371 -4.17 12.34 18.15
N VAL A 372 -4.60 13.50 17.62
CA VAL A 372 -3.86 14.75 17.75
C VAL A 372 -4.39 15.51 18.97
N LEU A 373 -3.55 15.62 19.99
CA LEU A 373 -3.87 16.23 21.28
C LEU A 373 -3.54 17.73 21.31
N SER A 374 -4.14 18.48 22.23
CA SER A 374 -3.93 19.93 22.38
C SER A 374 -2.46 20.32 22.48
N ARG A 375 -1.66 19.56 23.24
CA ARG A 375 -0.23 19.82 23.41
C ARG A 375 0.59 19.77 22.10
N GLN A 376 0.11 19.03 21.09
CA GLN A 376 0.79 18.92 19.78
C GLN A 376 0.58 20.17 18.92
N TRP A 377 -0.38 21.01 19.26
CA TRP A 377 -0.63 22.31 18.63
C TRP A 377 0.14 23.47 19.28
N GLU A 378 0.73 23.24 20.46
CA GLU A 378 1.49 24.25 21.19
C GLU A 378 2.78 24.60 20.45
N GLU A 379 3.18 25.86 20.52
CA GLU A 379 4.44 26.33 19.91
C GLU A 379 5.62 26.04 20.85
N ASN A 380 6.64 25.38 20.32
CA ASN A 380 7.93 25.23 21.02
C ASN A 380 9.01 26.17 20.50
N GLY A 381 8.73 26.91 19.40
CA GLY A 381 9.61 27.94 18.82
C GLY A 381 10.77 27.39 17.99
N GLU A 382 10.98 26.07 17.92
CA GLU A 382 12.15 25.47 17.26
C GLU A 382 11.76 24.53 16.10
N THR A 383 10.63 23.80 16.24
CA THR A 383 10.18 22.80 15.26
C THR A 383 8.66 22.76 15.16
N ALA A 384 8.14 22.32 14.01
CA ALA A 384 6.75 21.97 13.86
C ALA A 384 6.49 20.57 14.46
N ASN A 385 5.28 20.37 15.00
CA ASN A 385 4.85 19.05 15.44
C ASN A 385 4.33 18.22 14.26
N VAL A 386 4.84 17.01 14.06
CA VAL A 386 4.50 16.18 12.91
C VAL A 386 3.02 15.75 12.90
N TYR A 387 2.41 15.51 14.07
CA TYR A 387 0.98 15.19 14.18
C TYR A 387 0.08 16.37 13.83
N ALA A 388 0.42 17.56 14.36
CA ALA A 388 -0.26 18.81 14.02
C ALA A 388 -0.14 19.11 12.52
N PHE A 389 1.05 18.90 11.94
CA PHE A 389 1.29 19.09 10.50
C PHE A 389 0.40 18.18 9.63
N VAL A 390 0.45 16.86 9.86
CA VAL A 390 -0.32 15.90 9.05
C VAL A 390 -1.83 16.15 9.17
N ARG A 391 -2.30 16.44 10.39
CA ARG A 391 -3.71 16.78 10.65
C ARG A 391 -4.12 18.06 9.93
N TYR A 392 -3.30 19.12 10.04
CA TYR A 392 -3.59 20.40 9.41
C TYR A 392 -3.61 20.27 7.90
N LEU A 393 -2.53 19.74 7.30
CA LEU A 393 -2.44 19.56 5.85
C LEU A 393 -3.66 18.82 5.31
N SER A 394 -3.97 17.65 5.87
CA SER A 394 -5.05 16.80 5.36
C SER A 394 -6.44 17.42 5.54
N SER A 395 -6.63 18.23 6.60
CA SER A 395 -7.90 18.95 6.80
C SER A 395 -8.14 20.10 5.81
N GLN A 396 -7.07 20.62 5.16
CA GLN A 396 -7.19 21.66 4.14
C GLN A 396 -7.40 21.09 2.73
N LEU A 397 -7.28 19.78 2.55
CA LEU A 397 -7.44 19.17 1.23
C LEU A 397 -8.91 19.03 0.83
N PRO A 398 -9.23 19.19 -0.47
CA PRO A 398 -10.58 19.01 -0.97
C PRO A 398 -10.99 17.52 -1.00
N GLU A 399 -12.28 17.27 -1.17
CA GLU A 399 -12.78 15.96 -1.57
C GLU A 399 -12.06 15.44 -2.83
N ASN A 400 -11.97 14.12 -2.97
CA ASN A 400 -11.30 13.44 -4.09
C ASN A 400 -9.80 13.77 -4.22
N SER A 401 -9.13 14.24 -3.17
CA SER A 401 -7.69 14.49 -3.18
C SER A 401 -6.87 13.21 -3.36
N LEU A 402 -5.66 13.36 -3.87
CA LEU A 402 -4.70 12.28 -4.08
C LEU A 402 -3.48 12.48 -3.20
N THR A 403 -3.09 11.44 -2.46
CA THR A 403 -1.91 11.48 -1.60
C THR A 403 -1.11 10.19 -1.73
N ALA A 404 0.21 10.33 -1.89
CA ALA A 404 1.17 9.24 -1.73
C ALA A 404 1.94 9.44 -0.43
N VAL A 405 2.09 8.38 0.33
CA VAL A 405 2.68 8.40 1.67
C VAL A 405 3.88 7.46 1.72
N SER A 406 5.04 8.03 2.00
CA SER A 406 6.30 7.30 2.16
C SER A 406 6.36 6.56 3.50
N ASN A 407 7.55 6.12 3.88
CA ASN A 407 7.79 5.32 5.09
C ASN A 407 8.15 6.18 6.32
N GLY A 408 8.43 5.54 7.45
CA GLY A 408 8.81 6.19 8.71
C GLY A 408 7.71 7.08 9.29
N ALA A 409 8.03 8.33 9.64
CA ALA A 409 7.08 9.29 10.18
C ALA A 409 5.88 9.51 9.26
N CYS A 410 6.10 9.59 7.95
CA CYS A 410 5.05 9.76 6.95
C CYS A 410 4.02 8.63 7.04
N CYS A 411 4.48 7.38 7.11
CA CYS A 411 3.60 6.21 7.20
C CYS A 411 2.88 6.14 8.55
N VAL A 412 3.61 6.25 9.65
CA VAL A 412 3.04 6.09 11.00
C VAL A 412 2.06 7.22 11.29
N VAL A 413 2.52 8.47 11.26
CA VAL A 413 1.67 9.62 11.58
C VAL A 413 0.65 9.88 10.47
N GLY A 414 1.02 9.67 9.20
CA GLY A 414 0.10 9.71 8.06
C GLY A 414 -1.08 8.77 8.23
N ASN A 415 -0.85 7.53 8.66
CA ASN A 415 -1.95 6.60 8.90
C ASN A 415 -2.68 6.81 10.22
N GLN A 416 -2.14 7.56 11.18
CA GLN A 416 -2.81 7.87 12.46
C GLN A 416 -3.60 9.17 12.41
N ALA A 417 -2.97 10.26 11.93
CA ALA A 417 -3.47 11.63 12.07
C ALA A 417 -4.14 12.21 10.81
N TYR A 418 -3.94 11.58 9.65
CA TYR A 418 -4.46 12.08 8.37
C TYR A 418 -5.99 12.04 8.33
N VAL A 419 -6.61 13.14 7.91
CA VAL A 419 -8.06 13.27 7.70
C VAL A 419 -8.40 12.81 6.28
N ILE A 420 -9.13 11.74 6.16
CA ILE A 420 -9.64 11.27 4.87
C ILE A 420 -10.90 12.07 4.51
N GLN A 421 -10.82 12.85 3.45
CA GLN A 421 -11.95 13.54 2.85
C GLN A 421 -12.73 12.57 1.94
N LYS A 422 -14.00 12.86 1.68
CA LYS A 422 -14.85 12.02 0.83
C LYS A 422 -14.21 11.80 -0.55
N GLY A 423 -14.13 10.56 -0.99
CA GLY A 423 -13.58 10.18 -2.29
C GLY A 423 -12.06 10.31 -2.42
N SER A 424 -11.34 10.76 -1.39
CA SER A 424 -9.89 10.87 -1.41
C SER A 424 -9.22 9.51 -1.49
N ARG A 425 -8.03 9.48 -2.12
CA ARG A 425 -7.20 8.28 -2.25
C ARG A 425 -5.85 8.49 -1.60
N MET A 426 -5.42 7.47 -0.86
CA MET A 426 -4.15 7.49 -0.14
C MET A 426 -3.32 6.24 -0.48
N ALA A 427 -2.30 6.39 -1.32
CA ALA A 427 -1.39 5.32 -1.68
C ALA A 427 -0.29 5.17 -0.61
N ASN A 428 -0.17 3.97 -0.05
CA ASN A 428 0.94 3.58 0.82
C ASN A 428 1.21 2.08 0.67
N ASN A 429 2.46 1.64 0.88
CA ASN A 429 2.85 0.24 0.76
C ASN A 429 3.14 -0.39 2.13
N SER A 430 2.19 -0.32 3.04
CA SER A 430 2.37 -0.67 4.45
C SER A 430 2.87 -2.10 4.72
N ALA A 431 2.68 -3.05 3.80
CA ALA A 431 3.11 -4.43 4.00
C ALA A 431 4.64 -4.58 3.89
N ILE A 432 5.27 -4.02 2.86
CA ILE A 432 6.73 -4.02 2.73
C ILE A 432 7.37 -2.83 3.44
N ALA A 433 6.70 -1.69 3.44
CA ALA A 433 7.15 -0.44 4.04
C ALA A 433 8.55 -0.02 3.56
N SER A 434 8.81 -0.08 2.24
CA SER A 434 10.11 0.27 1.67
C SER A 434 10.39 1.76 1.78
N MET A 435 11.62 2.12 2.15
CA MET A 435 12.10 3.48 1.99
C MET A 435 12.26 3.81 0.49
N GLY A 436 12.23 5.10 0.13
CA GLY A 436 12.27 5.56 -1.25
C GLY A 436 10.93 5.43 -2.00
N TYR A 437 9.84 5.11 -1.29
CA TYR A 437 8.52 4.91 -1.89
C TYR A 437 7.85 6.20 -2.34
N GLY A 438 7.95 7.29 -1.57
CA GLY A 438 7.10 8.48 -1.70
C GLY A 438 7.15 9.17 -3.06
N LEU A 439 8.34 9.51 -3.57
CA LEU A 439 8.47 10.17 -4.88
C LEU A 439 7.94 9.32 -6.04
N PRO A 440 8.38 8.06 -6.22
CA PRO A 440 7.83 7.20 -7.28
C PRO A 440 6.33 6.96 -7.12
N ALA A 441 5.86 6.73 -5.90
CA ALA A 441 4.42 6.57 -5.63
C ALA A 441 3.63 7.84 -5.95
N GLY A 442 4.18 9.01 -5.64
CA GLY A 442 3.62 10.29 -6.04
C GLY A 442 3.47 10.43 -7.56
N ILE A 443 4.49 10.00 -8.32
CA ILE A 443 4.45 9.96 -9.78
C ILE A 443 3.33 9.02 -10.26
N GLY A 444 3.30 7.78 -9.77
CA GLY A 444 2.29 6.79 -10.15
C GLY A 444 0.88 7.22 -9.79
N THR A 445 0.68 7.74 -8.58
CA THR A 445 -0.61 8.26 -8.11
C THR A 445 -1.08 9.46 -8.94
N CYS A 446 -0.19 10.39 -9.26
CA CYS A 446 -0.49 11.56 -10.08
C CYS A 446 -0.92 11.15 -11.50
N ILE A 447 -0.14 10.30 -12.16
CA ILE A 447 -0.41 9.85 -13.53
C ILE A 447 -1.70 9.01 -13.56
N GLY A 448 -1.85 8.04 -12.67
CA GLY A 448 -3.05 7.21 -12.56
C GLY A 448 -4.31 8.00 -12.20
N GLY A 449 -4.15 9.08 -11.45
CA GLY A 449 -5.21 10.02 -11.11
C GLY A 449 -5.56 11.04 -12.22
N GLY A 450 -5.04 10.88 -13.43
CA GLY A 450 -5.29 11.79 -14.56
C GLY A 450 -4.44 13.06 -14.51
N ARG A 451 -3.23 12.97 -13.96
CA ARG A 451 -2.26 14.08 -13.81
C ARG A 451 -2.82 15.25 -12.99
N ARG A 452 -3.66 14.94 -12.00
CA ARG A 452 -4.20 15.92 -11.06
C ARG A 452 -3.20 16.23 -9.95
N GLU A 453 -3.41 17.35 -9.28
CA GLU A 453 -2.64 17.70 -8.09
C GLU A 453 -2.58 16.52 -7.11
N THR A 454 -1.35 16.22 -6.68
CA THR A 454 -1.07 15.09 -5.80
C THR A 454 -0.16 15.53 -4.67
N ILE A 455 -0.51 15.16 -3.46
CA ILE A 455 0.32 15.38 -2.27
C ILE A 455 1.29 14.20 -2.13
N CYS A 456 2.56 14.48 -1.90
CA CYS A 456 3.56 13.49 -1.58
C CYS A 456 4.12 13.77 -0.19
N LEU A 457 3.84 12.89 0.78
CA LEU A 457 4.47 12.92 2.09
C LEU A 457 5.75 12.08 2.03
N GLU A 458 6.90 12.71 2.23
CA GLU A 458 8.21 12.06 2.14
C GLU A 458 9.05 12.33 3.40
N GLY A 459 10.00 11.46 3.72
CA GLY A 459 10.93 11.61 4.83
C GLY A 459 12.36 11.89 4.35
N ASP A 460 13.11 12.67 5.14
CA ASP A 460 14.48 13.10 4.81
C ASP A 460 15.45 11.94 4.56
N GLY A 461 15.34 10.85 5.31
CA GLY A 461 16.13 9.65 5.05
C GLY A 461 15.61 8.81 3.89
N SER A 462 14.29 8.70 3.76
CA SER A 462 13.64 7.88 2.73
C SER A 462 13.85 8.44 1.31
N ILE A 463 13.74 9.76 1.13
CA ILE A 463 13.88 10.42 -0.17
C ILE A 463 15.24 10.14 -0.83
N MET A 464 16.27 9.90 -0.01
CA MET A 464 17.64 9.64 -0.51
C MET A 464 17.73 8.40 -1.40
N MET A 465 16.79 7.47 -1.32
CA MET A 465 16.82 6.22 -2.09
C MET A 465 16.26 6.37 -3.51
N ASN A 466 15.48 7.41 -3.77
CA ASN A 466 14.92 7.72 -5.10
C ASN A 466 14.93 9.23 -5.38
N LEU A 467 15.93 9.95 -4.85
CA LEU A 467 16.06 11.40 -4.97
C LEU A 467 16.04 11.88 -6.42
N GLN A 468 16.63 11.11 -7.34
CA GLN A 468 16.69 11.39 -8.78
C GLN A 468 15.32 11.53 -9.44
N GLU A 469 14.27 10.96 -8.84
CA GLU A 469 12.91 11.06 -9.36
C GLU A 469 12.30 12.47 -9.23
N LEU A 470 12.96 13.37 -8.51
CA LEU A 470 12.66 14.80 -8.57
C LEU A 470 12.73 15.31 -10.02
N GLN A 471 13.73 14.83 -10.80
CA GLN A 471 13.85 15.19 -12.21
C GLN A 471 12.70 14.61 -13.05
N THR A 472 12.25 13.40 -12.76
CA THR A 472 11.11 12.77 -13.46
C THR A 472 9.83 13.61 -13.30
N ILE A 473 9.58 14.12 -12.10
CA ILE A 473 8.44 15.01 -11.81
C ILE A 473 8.51 16.29 -12.65
N ILE A 474 9.67 16.95 -12.67
CA ILE A 474 9.88 18.21 -13.43
C ILE A 474 9.77 17.96 -14.94
N THR A 475 10.45 16.93 -15.45
CA THR A 475 10.45 16.58 -16.89
C THR A 475 9.03 16.34 -17.41
N ASN A 476 8.18 15.70 -16.60
CA ASN A 476 6.81 15.35 -16.99
C ASN A 476 5.77 16.41 -16.57
N ASN A 477 6.19 17.55 -16.01
CA ASN A 477 5.34 18.63 -15.52
C ASN A 477 4.21 18.12 -14.58
N LEU A 478 4.54 17.20 -13.67
CA LEU A 478 3.57 16.61 -12.77
C LEU A 478 3.27 17.57 -11.62
N PRO A 479 1.99 17.91 -11.34
CA PRO A 479 1.62 18.83 -10.28
C PRO A 479 1.67 18.14 -8.90
N ILE A 480 2.87 17.75 -8.47
CA ILE A 480 3.10 17.07 -7.20
C ILE A 480 3.64 18.05 -6.17
N LYS A 481 2.93 18.16 -5.05
CA LYS A 481 3.37 18.94 -3.88
C LYS A 481 4.06 18.01 -2.90
N ILE A 482 5.37 18.12 -2.83
CA ILE A 482 6.21 17.32 -1.93
C ILE A 482 6.27 18.02 -0.58
N PHE A 483 5.89 17.32 0.47
CA PHE A 483 6.08 17.72 1.86
C PHE A 483 7.08 16.76 2.50
N LEU A 484 8.31 17.23 2.66
CA LEU A 484 9.40 16.51 3.27
C LEU A 484 9.34 16.71 4.80
N ILE A 485 9.09 15.64 5.54
CA ILE A 485 9.21 15.63 7.00
C ILE A 485 10.68 15.44 7.33
N ASN A 486 11.33 16.51 7.76
CA ASN A 486 12.73 16.48 8.20
C ASN A 486 12.78 16.34 9.73
N ASN A 487 13.12 15.13 10.18
CA ASN A 487 13.42 14.82 11.57
C ASN A 487 14.89 14.41 11.77
N ASN A 488 15.74 14.88 10.86
CA ASN A 488 17.18 14.70 10.86
C ASN A 488 17.62 13.23 10.85
N GLY A 489 16.94 12.40 10.04
CA GLY A 489 17.34 11.02 9.78
C GLY A 489 16.28 9.93 9.98
N TYR A 490 16.75 8.73 10.32
CA TYR A 490 15.92 7.54 10.45
C TYR A 490 15.24 7.45 11.83
N HIS A 491 14.24 8.29 12.04
CA HIS A 491 13.65 8.53 13.35
C HIS A 491 13.03 7.28 14.00
N SER A 492 12.38 6.40 13.25
CA SER A 492 11.85 5.14 13.78
C SER A 492 12.94 4.26 14.39
N ILE A 493 14.13 4.25 13.78
CA ILE A 493 15.29 3.50 14.27
C ILE A 493 15.91 4.21 15.47
N ARG A 494 15.96 5.55 15.47
CA ARG A 494 16.37 6.35 16.63
C ARG A 494 15.57 5.96 17.88
N ILE A 495 14.24 5.93 17.77
CA ILE A 495 13.35 5.54 18.88
C ILE A 495 13.65 4.10 19.33
N THR A 496 13.78 3.16 18.40
CA THR A 496 14.02 1.73 18.71
C THR A 496 15.36 1.54 19.40
N GLN A 497 16.43 2.11 18.86
CA GLN A 497 17.78 2.01 19.43
C GLN A 497 17.84 2.64 20.83
N THR A 498 17.29 3.84 20.99
CA THR A 498 17.27 4.51 22.29
C THR A 498 16.49 3.71 23.35
N ASN A 499 15.32 3.17 22.99
CA ASN A 499 14.48 2.43 23.93
C ASN A 499 15.09 1.06 24.33
N LEU A 500 15.75 0.36 23.40
CA LEU A 500 16.29 -0.97 23.68
C LEU A 500 17.71 -0.93 24.27
N PHE A 501 18.55 -0.03 23.78
CA PHE A 501 19.98 -0.02 24.12
C PHE A 501 20.41 1.21 24.92
N GLY A 502 19.55 2.23 25.06
CA GLY A 502 19.88 3.46 25.76
C GLY A 502 20.76 4.44 24.97
N TYR A 503 21.13 4.10 23.74
CA TYR A 503 21.97 4.93 22.85
C TYR A 503 21.63 4.68 21.38
N HIS A 504 22.06 5.60 20.51
CA HIS A 504 21.87 5.51 19.05
C HIS A 504 23.10 6.02 18.26
N THR A 505 24.29 5.98 18.85
CA THR A 505 25.53 6.34 18.20
C THR A 505 26.10 5.19 17.37
N LYS A 506 26.78 5.50 16.23
CA LYS A 506 27.43 4.53 15.34
C LYS A 506 26.50 3.47 14.77
N VAL A 507 25.27 3.83 14.45
CA VAL A 507 24.24 2.91 13.92
C VAL A 507 23.48 3.52 12.71
N GLY A 508 24.07 4.51 12.03
CA GLY A 508 23.58 5.02 10.77
C GLY A 508 22.23 5.71 10.80
N ILE A 509 21.90 6.42 11.88
CA ILE A 509 20.57 7.03 12.07
C ILE A 509 20.49 8.43 11.47
N GLY A 510 21.47 9.28 11.75
CA GLY A 510 21.50 10.67 11.37
C GLY A 510 22.79 11.34 11.83
N PRO A 511 22.95 12.67 11.67
CA PRO A 511 24.16 13.37 12.06
C PRO A 511 24.57 13.17 13.52
N GLU A 512 23.60 13.06 14.44
CA GLU A 512 23.88 12.78 15.85
C GLU A 512 24.45 11.37 16.10
N SER A 513 24.28 10.42 15.18
CA SER A 513 24.92 9.11 15.29
C SER A 513 26.40 9.14 14.92
N GLY A 514 26.87 10.21 14.26
CA GLY A 514 28.26 10.47 13.92
C GLY A 514 28.81 9.73 12.70
N ASP A 515 27.95 9.02 11.97
CA ASP A 515 28.35 8.11 10.89
C ASP A 515 27.55 8.28 9.57
N ILE A 516 26.49 9.08 9.57
CA ILE A 516 25.73 9.42 8.38
C ILE A 516 25.22 10.86 8.43
N SER A 517 25.05 11.50 7.29
CA SER A 517 24.49 12.84 7.16
C SER A 517 23.58 12.94 5.94
N PHE A 518 22.77 13.98 5.90
CA PHE A 518 21.85 14.27 4.81
C PHE A 518 22.20 15.61 4.15
N PRO A 519 21.86 15.79 2.86
CA PRO A 519 22.15 17.03 2.15
C PRO A 519 21.27 18.18 2.65
N ASN A 520 21.63 19.39 2.27
CA ASN A 520 20.74 20.54 2.39
C ASN A 520 19.63 20.43 1.34
N PHE A 521 18.42 20.07 1.74
CA PHE A 521 17.30 19.82 0.82
C PHE A 521 16.82 21.08 0.10
N LYS A 522 17.02 22.27 0.66
CA LYS A 522 16.77 23.52 -0.07
C LYS A 522 17.65 23.61 -1.33
N LYS A 523 18.95 23.37 -1.19
CA LYS A 523 19.88 23.40 -2.34
C LYS A 523 19.54 22.29 -3.34
N ILE A 524 19.13 21.12 -2.89
CA ILE A 524 18.69 20.02 -3.76
C ILE A 524 17.43 20.44 -4.53
N ALA A 525 16.43 20.95 -3.86
CA ALA A 525 15.17 21.40 -4.49
C ALA A 525 15.46 22.48 -5.55
N GLU A 526 16.27 23.48 -5.21
CA GLU A 526 16.68 24.56 -6.13
C GLU A 526 17.45 24.01 -7.34
N ALA A 527 18.36 23.04 -7.13
CA ALA A 527 19.13 22.42 -8.22
C ALA A 527 18.26 21.66 -9.23
N PHE A 528 17.16 21.03 -8.77
CA PHE A 528 16.16 20.40 -9.63
C PHE A 528 15.11 21.37 -10.18
N GLY A 529 15.17 22.66 -9.84
CA GLY A 529 14.27 23.69 -10.34
C GLY A 529 12.94 23.82 -9.59
N TYR A 530 12.85 23.33 -8.36
CA TYR A 530 11.65 23.48 -7.52
C TYR A 530 11.61 24.84 -6.83
N ARG A 531 10.39 25.37 -6.66
CA ARG A 531 10.14 26.39 -5.63
C ARG A 531 10.20 25.71 -4.27
N TYR A 532 11.02 26.27 -3.38
CA TYR A 532 11.25 25.73 -2.05
C TYR A 532 10.57 26.57 -0.96
N TYR A 533 9.98 25.89 0.01
CA TYR A 533 9.40 26.47 1.23
C TYR A 533 9.87 25.66 2.45
N GLY A 534 10.13 26.32 3.58
CA GLY A 534 10.54 25.68 4.83
C GLY A 534 9.68 26.18 5.98
N ALA A 535 9.43 25.33 6.99
CA ALA A 535 8.71 25.69 8.21
C ALA A 535 9.34 25.06 9.46
N HIS A 536 9.62 25.89 10.49
CA HIS A 536 10.28 25.53 11.73
C HIS A 536 9.36 25.62 12.98
N SER A 537 8.09 26.00 12.81
CA SER A 537 7.14 26.07 13.92
C SER A 537 5.74 25.69 13.45
N ASN A 538 4.82 25.45 14.38
CA ASN A 538 3.42 25.16 14.01
C ASN A 538 2.76 26.34 13.28
N ALA A 539 3.08 27.57 13.66
CA ALA A 539 2.56 28.78 13.00
C ALA A 539 3.09 28.92 11.57
N GLU A 540 4.41 28.78 11.38
CA GLU A 540 5.02 28.79 10.04
C GLU A 540 4.49 27.65 9.16
N MET A 541 4.34 26.45 9.72
CA MET A 541 3.82 25.28 9.03
C MET A 541 2.41 25.53 8.48
N LYS A 542 1.50 26.09 9.27
CA LYS A 542 0.16 26.44 8.81
C LYS A 542 0.20 27.43 7.66
N ALA A 543 0.97 28.53 7.81
CA ALA A 543 1.12 29.55 6.78
C ALA A 543 1.71 28.99 5.48
N VAL A 544 2.74 28.15 5.59
CA VAL A 544 3.39 27.51 4.44
C VAL A 544 2.46 26.53 3.75
N VAL A 545 1.73 25.68 4.49
CA VAL A 545 0.75 24.75 3.92
C VAL A 545 -0.31 25.51 3.14
N ASP A 546 -0.92 26.58 3.72
CA ASP A 546 -1.93 27.39 3.06
C ASP A 546 -1.40 28.07 1.79
N GLN A 547 -0.16 28.53 1.81
CA GLN A 547 0.48 29.12 0.66
C GLN A 547 0.72 28.08 -0.44
N VAL A 548 1.33 26.94 -0.09
CA VAL A 548 1.72 25.89 -1.05
C VAL A 548 0.50 25.26 -1.72
N LEU A 549 -0.60 25.05 -0.99
CA LEU A 549 -1.82 24.48 -1.56
C LEU A 549 -2.49 25.37 -2.62
N ARG A 550 -2.20 26.69 -2.62
CA ARG A 550 -2.70 27.63 -3.65
C ARG A 550 -1.82 27.71 -4.90
N LEU A 551 -0.60 27.16 -4.83
CA LEU A 551 0.35 27.25 -5.95
C LEU A 551 0.01 26.19 -7.01
N GLN A 552 0.39 26.50 -8.26
CA GLN A 552 0.28 25.55 -9.37
C GLN A 552 1.61 24.83 -9.60
N GLY A 553 1.54 23.56 -10.05
CA GLY A 553 2.70 22.75 -10.44
C GLY A 553 3.45 22.15 -9.25
N ALA A 554 4.65 21.66 -9.53
CA ALA A 554 5.51 21.01 -8.54
C ALA A 554 6.08 22.01 -7.53
N VAL A 555 6.04 21.63 -6.25
CA VAL A 555 6.58 22.44 -5.14
C VAL A 555 7.28 21.49 -4.16
N PHE A 556 8.39 21.93 -3.58
CA PHE A 556 9.13 21.22 -2.54
C PHE A 556 9.02 21.98 -1.22
N THR A 557 8.43 21.33 -0.23
CA THR A 557 8.21 21.92 1.11
C THR A 557 8.90 21.09 2.16
N GLU A 558 9.70 21.70 3.01
CA GLU A 558 10.42 21.03 4.09
C GLU A 558 9.83 21.45 5.44
N ILE A 559 9.35 20.47 6.21
CA ILE A 559 8.79 20.65 7.54
C ILE A 559 9.77 20.10 8.55
N PHE A 560 10.40 20.97 9.30
CA PHE A 560 11.36 20.60 10.33
C PHE A 560 10.62 20.17 11.60
N THR A 561 10.83 18.92 12.01
CA THR A 561 10.12 18.31 13.13
C THR A 561 11.07 17.82 14.22
N ASP A 562 10.54 17.69 15.45
CA ASP A 562 11.33 17.32 16.61
C ASP A 562 11.91 15.90 16.49
N THR A 563 13.21 15.76 16.70
CA THR A 563 13.94 14.49 16.74
C THR A 563 13.61 13.64 17.97
N LYS A 564 12.91 14.19 18.96
CA LYS A 564 12.45 13.50 20.17
C LYS A 564 10.97 13.10 20.11
N GLN A 565 10.28 13.42 19.01
CA GLN A 565 8.87 13.07 18.85
C GLN A 565 8.66 11.56 19.00
N VAL A 566 7.74 11.16 19.86
CA VAL A 566 7.33 9.77 20.03
C VAL A 566 6.10 9.47 19.19
N TRP A 567 5.96 8.20 18.77
CA TRP A 567 4.74 7.73 18.11
C TRP A 567 3.69 7.40 19.17
N GLU A 568 2.49 7.98 19.03
CA GLU A 568 1.39 7.80 19.95
C GLU A 568 0.00 8.04 19.31
N PRO A 569 -1.02 7.20 19.65
CA PRO A 569 -0.88 6.02 20.51
C PRO A 569 -0.21 4.86 19.79
N LYS A 570 0.35 3.92 20.55
CA LYS A 570 0.94 2.70 19.97
C LYS A 570 0.91 1.53 20.95
N SER A 571 0.93 0.31 20.44
CA SER A 571 1.27 -0.86 21.25
C SER A 571 2.73 -0.73 21.71
N SER A 572 2.97 -0.96 22.99
CA SER A 572 4.30 -0.85 23.59
C SER A 572 4.44 -1.89 24.69
N THR A 573 5.64 -2.43 24.83
CA THR A 573 5.96 -3.32 25.95
C THR A 573 5.84 -2.57 27.26
N LYS A 574 5.17 -3.17 28.24
CA LYS A 574 5.03 -2.69 29.60
C LYS A 574 5.94 -3.50 30.51
N ARG A 575 6.63 -2.85 31.42
CA ARG A 575 7.40 -3.52 32.48
C ARG A 575 6.53 -3.57 33.73
N LEU A 576 6.28 -4.77 34.24
CA LEU A 576 5.58 -4.99 35.51
C LEU A 576 6.50 -4.69 36.70
N GLU A 577 5.93 -4.65 37.91
CA GLU A 577 6.68 -4.34 39.14
C GLU A 577 7.79 -5.35 39.46
N ASP A 578 7.60 -6.62 39.06
CA ASP A 578 8.58 -7.69 39.22
C ASP A 578 9.71 -7.65 38.15
N GLY A 579 9.63 -6.68 37.21
CA GLY A 579 10.58 -6.53 36.10
C GLY A 579 10.21 -7.29 34.82
N THR A 580 9.17 -8.10 34.82
CA THR A 580 8.69 -8.85 33.66
C THR A 580 8.22 -7.91 32.55
N LEU A 581 8.57 -8.24 31.30
CA LEU A 581 8.13 -7.50 30.10
C LEU A 581 6.92 -8.17 29.49
N VAL A 582 5.81 -7.43 29.40
CA VAL A 582 4.57 -7.91 28.80
C VAL A 582 4.14 -7.03 27.61
N SER A 583 3.47 -7.63 26.64
CA SER A 583 2.79 -6.89 25.57
C SER A 583 1.31 -6.79 25.91
N PRO A 584 0.81 -5.61 26.35
CA PRO A 584 -0.60 -5.45 26.64
C PRO A 584 -1.50 -5.75 25.46
N PRO A 585 -2.77 -6.11 25.69
CA PRO A 585 -3.78 -6.15 24.64
C PRO A 585 -3.94 -4.79 23.94
N LEU A 586 -4.51 -4.81 22.73
CA LEU A 586 -4.63 -3.59 21.90
C LEU A 586 -5.59 -2.52 22.45
N GLU A 587 -6.40 -2.83 23.46
CA GLU A 587 -7.17 -1.81 24.18
C GLU A 587 -6.28 -0.91 25.06
N ASP A 588 -5.07 -1.36 25.42
CA ASP A 588 -4.16 -0.67 26.32
C ASP A 588 -2.91 -0.15 25.60
N LEU A 589 -3.10 0.86 24.75
CA LEU A 589 -2.03 1.50 23.97
C LEU A 589 -1.26 2.53 24.83
N ALA A 590 0.04 2.63 24.59
CA ALA A 590 0.87 3.70 25.16
C ALA A 590 0.62 5.07 24.46
N PRO A 591 0.67 6.20 25.20
CA PRO A 591 0.83 6.30 26.64
C PRO A 591 -0.36 5.68 27.39
N PHE A 592 -0.08 4.83 28.36
CA PHE A 592 -1.12 4.07 29.07
C PHE A 592 -2.09 4.98 29.81
N LEU A 593 -3.39 4.70 29.68
CA LEU A 593 -4.43 5.40 30.44
C LEU A 593 -4.43 4.94 31.90
N PRO A 594 -4.92 5.81 32.83
CA PRO A 594 -5.22 5.38 34.20
C PRO A 594 -6.12 4.12 34.18
N ARG A 595 -5.80 3.12 35.00
CA ARG A 595 -6.47 1.83 35.00
C ARG A 595 -7.98 1.93 35.18
N GLU A 596 -8.44 2.79 36.06
CA GLU A 596 -9.87 3.06 36.30
C GLU A 596 -10.57 3.72 35.13
N GLU A 597 -9.83 4.46 34.29
CA GLU A 597 -10.36 5.04 33.06
C GLU A 597 -10.53 3.94 32.01
N LEU A 598 -9.52 3.10 31.82
CA LEU A 598 -9.59 1.98 30.88
C LEU A 598 -10.72 1.00 31.27
N LYS A 599 -10.89 0.69 32.57
CA LYS A 599 -12.01 -0.13 33.06
C LYS A 599 -13.39 0.44 32.70
N ARG A 600 -13.53 1.77 32.70
CA ARG A 600 -14.80 2.43 32.32
C ARG A 600 -15.06 2.40 30.83
N ILE A 601 -14.02 2.30 30.02
CA ILE A 601 -14.10 2.22 28.56
C ILE A 601 -14.44 0.80 28.10
N MET A 602 -13.84 -0.20 28.76
CA MET A 602 -14.02 -1.60 28.37
C MET A 602 -15.37 -2.15 28.86
N MET A 603 -16.08 -2.81 27.96
CA MET A 603 -17.35 -3.52 28.18
C MET A 603 -17.15 -5.01 28.41
N ILE A 604 -15.91 -5.47 28.32
CA ILE A 604 -15.47 -6.83 28.61
C ILE A 604 -14.45 -6.77 29.77
N PRO A 605 -14.24 -7.84 30.51
CA PRO A 605 -13.21 -7.87 31.54
C PRO A 605 -11.83 -7.51 30.98
N LEU A 606 -11.08 -6.70 31.72
CA LEU A 606 -9.67 -6.50 31.42
C LEU A 606 -8.92 -7.82 31.63
N MET A 607 -7.86 -8.02 30.85
CA MET A 607 -6.92 -9.11 31.13
C MET A 607 -6.21 -8.81 32.44
N ASP A 608 -6.13 -9.79 33.32
CA ASP A 608 -5.34 -9.69 34.53
C ASP A 608 -3.85 -9.56 34.18
N GLU A 609 -3.15 -8.71 34.87
CA GLU A 609 -1.71 -8.51 34.73
C GLU A 609 -0.98 -9.55 35.60
N GLU A 610 -1.25 -10.87 35.37
CA GLU A 610 -0.50 -11.94 36.02
C GLU A 610 0.84 -12.21 35.33
#